data_482784fa6be081502d00a983c9fc0f9a
#
_entry.id   482784fa6be081502d00a983c9fc0f9a
#
_cell.length_a   1.000
_cell.length_b   1.000
_cell.length_c   1.000
_cell.angle_alpha   90.00
_cell.angle_beta   90.00
_cell.angle_gamma   90.00
#
_symmetry.space_group_name_H-M   'P 1'
#
loop_
_entity.id
_entity.type
_entity.pdbx_description
1 polymer ?
#
loop_
_entity_poly.entity_id
_entity_poly.type
_entity_poly.pdbx_seq_one_letter_code
_entity_poly.pdbx_strand_id
1 'polypeptide(L)'
;MEWRRGDHVVSDEPARLDRDRVHDFLRAESYWAAHIPRATVQKALDHSLCFGLYTLQKQVGFARVVTDRATFAYLCDVFVDADARGAGLGQWLVSCVLEHPELQGLRRICLMTRDAHGLYERFGFRPMPDPSRYLEIHRPDVYSSPRPGATP
;
A
#
# COMPACT_ATOMS: atom_id res chain seq x y z
N MET A 1 -8.54 -2.87 14.02
CA MET A 1 -7.58 -3.80 14.71
C MET A 1 -6.25 -3.10 14.92
N GLU A 2 -5.49 -3.46 15.96
CA GLU A 2 -4.19 -2.86 16.24
C GLU A 2 -3.15 -3.92 16.58
N TRP A 3 -1.95 -3.75 16.05
CA TRP A 3 -0.74 -4.50 16.40
C TRP A 3 0.24 -3.55 17.07
N ARG A 4 0.92 -4.01 18.13
CA ARG A 4 1.82 -3.16 18.93
C ARG A 4 3.21 -3.78 19.04
N ARG A 5 4.25 -2.95 18.90
CA ARG A 5 5.65 -3.34 19.05
C ARG A 5 6.43 -2.16 19.64
N GLY A 6 6.65 -2.18 20.96
CA GLY A 6 7.22 -1.04 21.68
C GLY A 6 6.35 0.22 21.49
N ASP A 7 6.99 1.32 21.08
CA ASP A 7 6.30 2.59 20.80
C ASP A 7 5.61 2.66 19.43
N HIS A 8 5.64 1.56 18.69
CA HIS A 8 5.06 1.50 17.34
C HIS A 8 3.70 0.80 17.35
N VAL A 9 2.81 1.30 16.51
CA VAL A 9 1.47 0.73 16.31
C VAL A 9 1.21 0.62 14.81
N VAL A 10 0.69 -0.54 14.36
CA VAL A 10 0.02 -0.67 13.08
C VAL A 10 -1.47 -0.72 13.36
N SER A 11 -2.28 0.01 12.59
CA SER A 11 -3.73 0.04 12.75
C SER A 11 -4.42 0.09 11.39
N ASP A 12 -5.51 -0.66 11.26
CA ASP A 12 -6.43 -0.63 10.11
C ASP A 12 -7.62 0.30 10.33
N GLU A 13 -7.64 1.06 11.43
CA GLU A 13 -8.73 1.98 11.75
C GLU A 13 -8.74 3.19 10.80
N PRO A 14 -9.78 3.35 9.95
CA PRO A 14 -9.81 4.42 8.96
C PRO A 14 -9.77 5.83 9.54
N ALA A 15 -10.31 6.02 10.76
CA ALA A 15 -10.34 7.31 11.43
C ALA A 15 -8.95 7.77 11.92
N ARG A 16 -7.99 6.85 12.05
CA ARG A 16 -6.61 7.16 12.43
C ARG A 16 -5.73 7.55 11.26
N LEU A 17 -6.17 7.24 10.03
CA LEU A 17 -5.34 7.39 8.84
C LEU A 17 -5.09 8.86 8.53
N ASP A 18 -3.82 9.25 8.51
CA ASP A 18 -3.38 10.55 7.98
C ASP A 18 -3.40 10.50 6.44
N ARG A 19 -4.56 10.82 5.89
CA ARG A 19 -4.82 10.79 4.44
C ARG A 19 -3.97 11.81 3.68
N ASP A 20 -3.63 12.92 4.31
CA ASP A 20 -2.80 13.95 3.72
C ASP A 20 -1.36 13.46 3.59
N ARG A 21 -0.82 12.83 4.64
CA ARG A 21 0.51 12.21 4.58
C ARG A 21 0.60 11.14 3.49
N VAL A 22 -0.44 10.29 3.37
CA VAL A 22 -0.49 9.28 2.29
C VAL A 22 -0.48 9.93 0.92
N HIS A 23 -1.31 10.97 0.70
CA HIS A 23 -1.35 11.69 -0.57
C HIS A 23 -0.01 12.36 -0.90
N ASP A 24 0.60 13.03 0.07
CA ASP A 24 1.88 13.75 -0.12
C ASP A 24 2.99 12.77 -0.48
N PHE A 25 3.07 11.62 0.18
CA PHE A 25 4.04 10.59 -0.17
C PHE A 25 3.80 10.06 -1.59
N LEU A 26 2.59 9.66 -1.92
CA LEU A 26 2.29 9.09 -3.24
C LEU A 26 2.57 10.08 -4.36
N ARG A 27 2.17 11.33 -4.17
CA ARG A 27 2.31 12.38 -5.16
C ARG A 27 3.77 12.80 -5.41
N ALA A 28 4.56 12.93 -4.33
CA ALA A 28 5.86 13.58 -4.38
C ALA A 28 7.06 12.63 -4.23
N GLU A 29 6.89 11.52 -3.51
CA GLU A 29 7.99 10.63 -3.16
C GLU A 29 7.91 9.27 -3.88
N SER A 30 6.70 8.83 -4.33
CA SER A 30 6.57 7.56 -5.04
C SER A 30 6.88 7.69 -6.53
N TYR A 31 7.51 6.66 -7.10
CA TYR A 31 7.74 6.60 -8.54
C TYR A 31 6.53 6.04 -9.32
N TRP A 32 5.63 5.31 -8.62
CA TRP A 32 4.51 4.61 -9.26
C TRP A 32 3.21 5.43 -9.33
N ALA A 33 3.10 6.49 -8.53
CA ALA A 33 1.91 7.33 -8.44
C ALA A 33 2.23 8.84 -8.42
N ALA A 34 3.38 9.23 -9.01
CA ALA A 34 3.78 10.63 -9.11
C ALA A 34 2.65 11.48 -9.71
N HIS A 35 2.41 12.66 -9.12
CA HIS A 35 1.36 13.61 -9.52
C HIS A 35 -0.09 13.13 -9.34
N ILE A 36 -0.31 12.03 -8.63
CA ILE A 36 -1.67 11.52 -8.38
C ILE A 36 -2.57 12.60 -7.75
N PRO A 37 -3.78 12.85 -8.28
CA PRO A 37 -4.70 13.83 -7.72
C PRO A 37 -5.23 13.40 -6.34
N ARG A 38 -5.41 14.37 -5.43
CA ARG A 38 -5.94 14.13 -4.09
C ARG A 38 -7.27 13.35 -4.09
N ALA A 39 -8.21 13.74 -4.94
CA ALA A 39 -9.52 13.07 -5.05
C ALA A 39 -9.37 11.59 -5.45
N THR A 40 -8.38 11.26 -6.28
CA THR A 40 -8.09 9.88 -6.66
C THR A 40 -7.57 9.07 -5.48
N VAL A 41 -6.65 9.64 -4.69
CA VAL A 41 -6.14 8.99 -3.47
C VAL A 41 -7.28 8.79 -2.47
N GLN A 42 -8.10 9.82 -2.19
CA GLN A 42 -9.25 9.70 -1.29
C GLN A 42 -10.16 8.53 -1.68
N LYS A 43 -10.55 8.48 -2.96
CA LYS A 43 -11.38 7.39 -3.48
C LYS A 43 -10.72 6.01 -3.33
N ALA A 44 -9.41 5.91 -3.59
CA ALA A 44 -8.66 4.66 -3.44
C ALA A 44 -8.65 4.19 -1.98
N LEU A 45 -8.45 5.10 -1.03
CA LEU A 45 -8.46 4.79 0.41
C LEU A 45 -9.85 4.34 0.89
N ASP A 46 -10.91 4.99 0.42
CA ASP A 46 -12.29 4.66 0.79
C ASP A 46 -12.72 3.25 0.32
N HIS A 47 -12.08 2.72 -0.73
CA HIS A 47 -12.39 1.42 -1.32
C HIS A 47 -11.31 0.36 -1.12
N SER A 48 -10.46 0.53 -0.12
CA SER A 48 -9.36 -0.40 0.18
C SER A 48 -9.26 -0.69 1.67
N LEU A 49 -8.64 -1.81 2.01
CA LEU A 49 -8.19 -2.08 3.36
C LEU A 49 -6.85 -1.37 3.56
N CYS A 50 -6.80 -0.43 4.50
CA CYS A 50 -5.67 0.45 4.71
C CYS A 50 -5.02 0.22 6.08
N PHE A 51 -3.69 0.27 6.12
CA PHE A 51 -2.91 0.10 7.35
C PHE A 51 -2.00 1.29 7.53
N GLY A 52 -2.18 2.03 8.62
CA GLY A 52 -1.24 3.06 9.07
C GLY A 52 -0.21 2.48 10.04
N LEU A 53 1.04 2.84 9.87
CA LEU A 53 2.11 2.59 10.84
C LEU A 53 2.42 3.88 11.58
N TYR A 54 2.41 3.83 12.91
CA TYR A 54 2.54 4.98 13.79
C TYR A 54 3.71 4.82 14.75
N THR A 55 4.38 5.93 15.06
CA THR A 55 5.35 6.07 16.14
C THR A 55 4.94 7.30 16.96
N LEU A 56 4.69 7.15 18.28
CA LEU A 56 4.26 8.23 19.16
C LEU A 56 3.09 9.05 18.57
N GLN A 57 2.08 8.38 18.02
CA GLN A 57 0.88 8.95 17.38
C GLN A 57 1.11 9.59 15.99
N LYS A 58 2.33 9.74 15.52
CA LYS A 58 2.63 10.22 14.16
C LYS A 58 2.60 9.05 13.20
N GLN A 59 1.88 9.17 12.08
CA GLN A 59 1.95 8.20 10.99
C GLN A 59 3.30 8.30 10.29
N VAL A 60 4.06 7.19 10.29
CA VAL A 60 5.40 7.08 9.70
C VAL A 60 5.47 6.03 8.59
N GLY A 61 4.36 5.39 8.27
CA GLY A 61 4.28 4.42 7.18
C GLY A 61 2.84 4.05 6.85
N PHE A 62 2.70 3.32 5.77
CA PHE A 62 1.40 2.97 5.22
C PHE A 62 1.49 1.71 4.35
N ALA A 63 0.39 0.97 4.26
CA ALA A 63 0.15 -0.07 3.28
C ALA A 63 -1.32 -0.08 2.88
N ARG A 64 -1.61 -0.39 1.62
CA ARG A 64 -2.98 -0.50 1.10
C ARG A 64 -3.18 -1.84 0.43
N VAL A 65 -4.34 -2.44 0.66
CA VAL A 65 -4.74 -3.70 0.05
C VAL A 65 -6.06 -3.53 -0.68
N VAL A 66 -6.04 -3.73 -1.98
CA VAL A 66 -7.25 -3.84 -2.81
C VAL A 66 -7.70 -5.30 -2.78
N THR A 67 -8.90 -5.56 -2.26
CA THR A 67 -9.36 -6.94 -2.02
C THR A 67 -10.87 -7.04 -2.03
N ASP A 68 -11.37 -8.21 -2.45
CA ASP A 68 -12.76 -8.65 -2.23
C ASP A 68 -12.95 -9.34 -0.88
N ARG A 69 -11.86 -9.48 -0.09
CA ARG A 69 -11.81 -10.14 1.23
C ARG A 69 -12.23 -11.61 1.21
N ALA A 70 -12.26 -12.24 0.05
CA ALA A 70 -12.73 -13.61 -0.13
C ALA A 70 -11.80 -14.46 -1.00
N THR A 71 -11.31 -13.91 -2.13
CA THR A 71 -10.56 -14.70 -3.10
C THR A 71 -9.22 -14.11 -3.50
N PHE A 72 -9.08 -12.76 -3.43
CA PHE A 72 -7.96 -12.03 -4.02
C PHE A 72 -7.56 -10.81 -3.20
N ALA A 73 -6.28 -10.53 -3.16
CA ALA A 73 -5.73 -9.28 -2.64
C ALA A 73 -4.55 -8.79 -3.50
N TYR A 74 -4.47 -7.46 -3.66
CA TYR A 74 -3.35 -6.76 -4.26
C TYR A 74 -2.77 -5.78 -3.23
N LEU A 75 -1.57 -6.07 -2.73
CA LEU A 75 -0.82 -5.23 -1.81
C LEU A 75 -0.12 -4.13 -2.60
N CYS A 76 -0.37 -2.88 -2.26
CA CYS A 76 0.18 -1.72 -2.94
C CYS A 76 0.41 -0.54 -1.98
N ASP A 77 1.04 0.51 -2.48
CA ASP A 77 1.30 1.76 -1.77
C ASP A 77 2.01 1.57 -0.42
N VAL A 78 2.91 0.60 -0.34
CA VAL A 78 3.68 0.31 0.88
C VAL A 78 4.85 1.28 1.00
N PHE A 79 4.89 2.01 2.11
CA PHE A 79 6.05 2.85 2.43
C PHE A 79 6.30 2.96 3.94
N VAL A 80 7.54 3.33 4.27
CA VAL A 80 7.97 3.78 5.59
C VAL A 80 8.80 5.04 5.38
N ASP A 81 8.52 6.08 6.15
CA ASP A 81 9.25 7.36 6.13
C ASP A 81 10.76 7.12 6.29
N ALA A 82 11.57 7.90 5.58
CA ALA A 82 13.01 7.71 5.55
C ALA A 82 13.62 7.68 6.96
N ASP A 83 13.17 8.57 7.84
CA ASP A 83 13.67 8.70 9.23
C ASP A 83 13.26 7.53 10.12
N ALA A 84 12.27 6.75 9.72
CA ALA A 84 11.78 5.58 10.46
C ALA A 84 12.32 4.25 9.92
N ARG A 85 13.14 4.28 8.86
CA ARG A 85 13.73 3.07 8.26
C ARG A 85 14.87 2.50 9.14
N GLY A 86 15.27 1.27 8.83
CA GLY A 86 16.37 0.59 9.50
C GLY A 86 15.99 -0.23 10.75
N ALA A 87 14.81 0.02 11.35
CA ALA A 87 14.32 -0.69 12.53
C ALA A 87 13.40 -1.91 12.20
N GLY A 88 13.37 -2.37 10.95
CA GLY A 88 12.52 -3.49 10.53
C GLY A 88 11.02 -3.18 10.49
N LEU A 89 10.63 -1.90 10.51
CA LEU A 89 9.23 -1.48 10.55
C LEU A 89 8.46 -1.83 9.28
N GLY A 90 9.11 -1.79 8.12
CA GLY A 90 8.49 -2.21 6.86
C GLY A 90 8.15 -3.70 6.82
N GLN A 91 9.05 -4.55 7.33
CA GLN A 91 8.79 -5.98 7.48
C GLN A 91 7.64 -6.23 8.45
N TRP A 92 7.64 -5.54 9.58
CA TRP A 92 6.58 -5.68 10.57
C TRP A 92 5.22 -5.19 10.04
N LEU A 93 5.18 -4.08 9.32
CA LEU A 93 3.97 -3.61 8.64
C LEU A 93 3.39 -4.68 7.71
N VAL A 94 4.24 -5.28 6.86
CA VAL A 94 3.81 -6.35 5.94
C VAL A 94 3.35 -7.58 6.71
N SER A 95 3.99 -7.97 7.82
CA SER A 95 3.49 -9.09 8.64
C SER A 95 2.10 -8.81 9.21
N CYS A 96 1.86 -7.60 9.76
CA CYS A 96 0.54 -7.22 10.26
C CYS A 96 -0.53 -7.26 9.17
N VAL A 97 -0.21 -6.80 7.95
CA VAL A 97 -1.11 -6.91 6.80
C VAL A 97 -1.46 -8.37 6.52
N LEU A 98 -0.45 -9.24 6.42
CA LEU A 98 -0.66 -10.66 6.09
C LEU A 98 -1.34 -11.45 7.21
N GLU A 99 -1.26 -11.01 8.46
CA GLU A 99 -1.94 -11.60 9.61
C GLU A 99 -3.41 -11.15 9.73
N HIS A 100 -3.84 -10.16 8.95
CA HIS A 100 -5.20 -9.63 9.04
C HIS A 100 -6.25 -10.71 8.74
N PRO A 101 -7.30 -10.88 9.60
CA PRO A 101 -8.29 -11.95 9.47
C PRO A 101 -8.99 -12.00 8.10
N GLU A 102 -9.31 -10.84 7.53
CA GLU A 102 -9.99 -10.78 6.22
C GLU A 102 -9.08 -11.13 5.03
N LEU A 103 -7.77 -11.33 5.26
CA LEU A 103 -6.83 -11.76 4.23
C LEU A 103 -6.44 -13.24 4.38
N GLN A 104 -7.05 -13.97 5.32
CA GLN A 104 -6.82 -15.40 5.48
C GLN A 104 -7.62 -16.20 4.47
N GLY A 105 -7.03 -17.30 3.98
CA GLY A 105 -7.71 -18.21 3.06
C GLY A 105 -7.88 -17.70 1.63
N LEU A 106 -7.35 -16.52 1.29
CA LEU A 106 -7.38 -16.01 -0.07
C LEU A 106 -6.58 -16.93 -1.01
N ARG A 107 -7.13 -17.19 -2.19
CA ARG A 107 -6.44 -17.99 -3.20
C ARG A 107 -5.17 -17.32 -3.74
N ARG A 108 -5.14 -16.00 -3.75
CA ARG A 108 -4.00 -15.22 -4.26
C ARG A 108 -3.86 -13.90 -3.55
N ILE A 109 -2.64 -13.63 -3.10
CA ILE A 109 -2.19 -12.28 -2.72
C ILE A 109 -1.03 -11.94 -3.66
N CYS A 110 -1.08 -10.80 -4.32
CA CYS A 110 -0.03 -10.37 -5.23
C CYS A 110 0.38 -8.92 -4.98
N LEU A 111 1.52 -8.55 -5.51
CA LEU A 111 2.06 -7.19 -5.50
C LEU A 111 2.94 -6.97 -6.72
N MET A 112 3.26 -5.72 -7.01
CA MET A 112 4.32 -5.35 -7.94
C MET A 112 5.39 -4.55 -7.19
N THR A 113 6.64 -4.86 -7.43
CA THR A 113 7.78 -4.13 -6.85
C THR A 113 8.91 -4.04 -7.86
N ARG A 114 9.62 -2.92 -7.86
CA ARG A 114 10.81 -2.71 -8.69
C ARG A 114 12.07 -3.22 -7.98
N ASP A 115 12.16 -3.00 -6.67
CA ASP A 115 13.43 -3.09 -5.93
C ASP A 115 13.33 -3.71 -4.52
N ALA A 116 12.13 -4.12 -4.07
CA ALA A 116 11.91 -4.67 -2.74
C ALA A 116 11.65 -6.19 -2.71
N HIS A 117 12.10 -6.94 -3.72
CA HIS A 117 11.89 -8.39 -3.81
C HIS A 117 12.31 -9.13 -2.54
N GLY A 118 13.51 -8.85 -2.01
CA GLY A 118 14.03 -9.51 -0.81
C GLY A 118 13.20 -9.26 0.46
N LEU A 119 12.44 -8.16 0.53
CA LEU A 119 11.47 -7.94 1.60
C LEU A 119 10.32 -8.94 1.50
N TYR A 120 9.70 -9.04 0.34
CA TYR A 120 8.48 -9.81 0.15
C TYR A 120 8.72 -11.32 0.04
N GLU A 121 9.87 -11.74 -0.47
CA GLU A 121 10.27 -13.16 -0.52
C GLU A 121 10.30 -13.82 0.87
N ARG A 122 10.63 -13.06 1.93
CA ARG A 122 10.61 -13.53 3.32
C ARG A 122 9.21 -13.93 3.79
N PHE A 123 8.17 -13.38 3.17
CA PHE A 123 6.77 -13.69 3.44
C PHE A 123 6.18 -14.72 2.46
N GLY A 124 7.02 -15.36 1.64
CA GLY A 124 6.59 -16.39 0.72
C GLY A 124 6.12 -15.89 -0.64
N PHE A 125 6.21 -14.58 -0.92
CA PHE A 125 5.97 -14.09 -2.28
C PHE A 125 7.04 -14.65 -3.23
N ARG A 126 6.64 -14.98 -4.44
CA ARG A 126 7.50 -15.54 -5.48
C ARG A 126 7.18 -14.88 -6.81
N PRO A 127 8.13 -14.76 -7.73
CA PRO A 127 7.83 -14.41 -9.11
C PRO A 127 6.76 -15.34 -9.68
N MET A 128 5.89 -14.79 -10.54
CA MET A 128 4.87 -15.60 -11.21
C MET A 128 5.55 -16.68 -12.07
N PRO A 129 5.19 -17.99 -11.90
CA PRO A 129 5.83 -19.07 -12.63
C PRO A 129 5.70 -18.97 -14.15
N ASP A 130 4.58 -18.43 -14.62
CA ASP A 130 4.33 -18.20 -16.05
C ASP A 130 3.85 -16.75 -16.25
N PRO A 131 4.77 -15.81 -16.50
CA PRO A 131 4.43 -14.39 -16.71
C PRO A 131 3.56 -14.15 -17.94
N SER A 132 3.55 -15.05 -18.92
CA SER A 132 2.73 -14.92 -20.13
C SER A 132 1.23 -14.94 -19.84
N ARG A 133 0.83 -15.42 -18.66
CA ARG A 133 -0.57 -15.44 -18.19
C ARG A 133 -1.04 -14.11 -17.59
N TYR A 134 -0.13 -13.15 -17.42
CA TYR A 134 -0.46 -11.82 -16.91
C TYR A 134 -0.64 -10.85 -18.08
N LEU A 135 -1.78 -10.19 -18.11
CA LEU A 135 -2.09 -9.14 -19.08
C LEU A 135 -2.58 -7.91 -18.31
N GLU A 136 -2.19 -6.73 -18.76
CA GLU A 136 -2.60 -5.46 -18.19
C GLU A 136 -2.92 -4.40 -19.25
N ILE A 137 -3.72 -3.43 -18.86
CA ILE A 137 -3.80 -2.14 -19.54
C ILE A 137 -3.15 -1.12 -18.61
N HIS A 138 -1.95 -0.70 -18.94
CA HIS A 138 -1.19 0.27 -18.17
C HIS A 138 -1.22 1.65 -18.83
N ARG A 139 -1.51 2.70 -18.05
CA ARG A 139 -1.52 4.09 -18.48
C ARG A 139 -0.61 4.90 -17.55
N PRO A 140 0.72 4.87 -17.77
CA PRO A 140 1.70 5.46 -16.84
C PRO A 140 1.51 6.97 -16.67
N ASP A 141 1.05 7.68 -17.72
CA ASP A 141 0.94 9.13 -17.74
C ASP A 141 -0.46 9.64 -17.34
N VAL A 142 -1.33 8.77 -16.82
CA VAL A 142 -2.74 9.12 -16.52
C VAL A 142 -2.89 10.29 -15.53
N TYR A 143 -1.91 10.51 -14.66
CA TYR A 143 -1.91 11.62 -13.70
C TYR A 143 -1.18 12.86 -14.20
N SER A 144 -0.41 12.77 -15.28
CA SER A 144 0.31 13.87 -15.90
C SER A 144 -0.48 14.54 -17.03
N SER A 145 -1.48 13.85 -17.56
CA SER A 145 -2.32 14.35 -18.66
C SER A 145 -3.56 15.09 -18.14
N PRO A 146 -3.97 16.22 -18.72
CA PRO A 146 -5.27 16.85 -18.44
C PRO A 146 -6.39 15.83 -18.68
N ARG A 147 -7.32 15.69 -17.74
CA ARG A 147 -8.49 14.82 -17.96
C ARG A 147 -9.29 15.32 -19.14
N PRO A 148 -9.64 14.48 -20.13
CA PRO A 148 -10.61 14.89 -21.16
C PRO A 148 -11.91 15.28 -20.47
N GLY A 149 -12.33 16.56 -20.64
CA GLY A 149 -13.59 17.08 -20.07
C GLY A 149 -13.51 17.90 -18.79
N ALA A 150 -12.33 18.18 -18.23
CA ALA A 150 -12.17 19.24 -17.24
C ALA A 150 -12.10 20.58 -17.96
N THR A 151 -13.24 21.24 -18.11
CA THR A 151 -13.30 22.66 -18.51
C THR A 151 -12.76 23.51 -17.35
N PRO A 152 -12.00 24.61 -17.63
CA PRO A 152 -11.37 25.47 -16.63
C PRO A 152 -12.41 26.14 -15.72
#